data_d98adacdbb5a976a46e16c9d5a85eb24
#
_entry.id   d98adacdbb5a976a46e16c9d5a85eb24
#
_cell.length_a   1.000
_cell.length_b   1.000
_cell.length_c   1.000
_cell.angle_alpha   90.00
_cell.angle_beta   90.00
_cell.angle_gamma   90.00
#
_symmetry.space_group_name_H-M   'P 1'
#
loop_
_entity.id
_entity.type
_entity.pdbx_description
1 polymer ?
#
loop_
_entity_poly.entity_id
_entity_poly.type
_entity_poly.pdbx_seq_one_letter_code
_entity_poly.pdbx_strand_id
1 'polypeptide(L)'
;MRLNNRINLTDTKLLDIYVQNRCVNMIAHLFNAPLGESEAAVGVGTVGSSEAIMLAGLAFKRKWQNKRKAEGKPCDKPNIVTGANVQV
;
A
#
# COMPACT_ATOMS: atom_id res chain seq x y z
N MET A 1 4.53 18.68 -29.13
CA MET A 1 5.78 18.66 -28.95
C MET A 1 6.58 17.50 -29.30
N ARG A 2 7.69 17.78 -29.83
CA ARG A 2 8.55 16.74 -30.33
C ARG A 2 9.11 15.87 -29.26
N LEU A 3 9.46 16.46 -28.13
CA LEU A 3 10.03 15.69 -27.04
C LEU A 3 9.07 14.65 -26.51
N ASN A 4 7.78 14.99 -26.49
CA ASN A 4 6.80 14.05 -26.02
C ASN A 4 6.71 12.82 -26.89
N ASN A 5 7.03 12.96 -28.16
CA ASN A 5 7.00 11.82 -29.05
C ASN A 5 8.13 10.85 -28.79
N ARG A 6 9.19 11.31 -28.14
CA ARG A 6 10.34 10.47 -27.90
C ARG A 6 10.25 9.73 -26.60
N ILE A 7 9.50 10.29 -25.64
CA ILE A 7 9.30 9.65 -24.35
C ILE A 7 8.01 8.87 -24.45
N ASN A 8 8.10 7.56 -24.49
CA ASN A 8 6.88 6.76 -24.56
C ASN A 8 6.31 6.53 -23.16
N LEU A 9 5.06 6.12 -23.11
CA LEU A 9 4.36 5.92 -21.84
C LEU A 9 5.00 4.84 -20.98
N THR A 10 5.61 3.85 -21.62
CA THR A 10 6.25 2.76 -20.88
C THR A 10 7.41 3.28 -20.05
N ASP A 11 8.25 4.13 -20.64
CA ASP A 11 9.40 4.71 -19.95
C ASP A 11 8.94 5.57 -18.77
N THR A 12 7.90 6.38 -18.98
CA THR A 12 7.36 7.23 -17.94
C THR A 12 6.80 6.39 -16.80
N LYS A 13 6.08 5.32 -17.11
CA LYS A 13 5.51 4.44 -16.10
C LYS A 13 6.59 3.73 -15.29
N LEU A 14 7.66 3.30 -15.94
CA LEU A 14 8.77 2.66 -15.24
C LEU A 14 9.43 3.62 -14.25
N LEU A 15 9.62 4.87 -14.67
CA LEU A 15 10.19 5.87 -13.79
C LEU A 15 9.27 6.15 -12.60
N ASP A 16 7.98 6.27 -12.83
CA ASP A 16 7.00 6.49 -11.78
C ASP A 16 7.00 5.34 -10.77
N ILE A 17 7.05 4.13 -11.26
CA ILE A 17 7.10 2.94 -10.40
C ILE A 17 8.37 2.94 -9.56
N TYR A 18 9.49 3.29 -10.16
CA TYR A 18 10.76 3.35 -9.44
C TYR A 18 10.72 4.38 -8.31
N VAL A 19 10.22 5.58 -8.61
CA VAL A 19 10.11 6.65 -7.62
C VAL A 19 9.16 6.24 -6.51
N GLN A 20 8.03 5.67 -6.87
CA GLN A 20 7.04 5.21 -5.89
C GLN A 20 7.64 4.15 -4.97
N ASN A 21 8.31 3.17 -5.51
CA ASN A 21 8.91 2.11 -4.72
C ASN A 21 9.98 2.65 -3.78
N ARG A 22 10.74 3.62 -4.23
CA ARG A 22 11.76 4.25 -3.40
C ARG A 22 11.13 4.98 -2.22
N CYS A 23 10.08 5.75 -2.48
CA CYS A 23 9.36 6.46 -1.42
C CYS A 23 8.74 5.48 -0.43
N VAL A 24 8.15 4.41 -0.91
CA VAL A 24 7.55 3.39 -0.05
C VAL A 24 8.59 2.77 0.87
N ASN A 25 9.76 2.44 0.32
CA ASN A 25 10.84 1.87 1.14
C ASN A 25 11.35 2.85 2.19
N MET A 26 11.50 4.11 1.82
CA MET A 26 11.95 5.13 2.77
C MET A 26 10.98 5.29 3.92
N ILE A 27 9.69 5.33 3.62
CA ILE A 27 8.66 5.46 4.67
C ILE A 27 8.60 4.19 5.51
N ALA A 28 8.73 3.02 4.90
CA ALA A 28 8.73 1.76 5.63
C ALA A 28 9.89 1.72 6.63
N HIS A 29 11.07 2.17 6.24
CA HIS A 29 12.19 2.25 7.16
C HIS A 29 11.93 3.24 8.28
N LEU A 30 11.32 4.37 7.97
CA LEU A 30 10.99 5.37 8.98
C LEU A 30 10.06 4.82 10.05
N PHE A 31 9.12 3.97 9.65
CA PHE A 31 8.16 3.36 10.57
C PHE A 31 8.59 1.99 11.07
N ASN A 32 9.85 1.63 10.85
CA ASN A 32 10.42 0.38 11.36
C ASN A 32 9.70 -0.88 10.89
N ALA A 33 9.31 -0.90 9.62
CA ALA A 33 8.69 -2.09 9.05
C ALA A 33 9.65 -3.29 9.13
N PRO A 34 9.15 -4.48 9.45
CA PRO A 34 10.02 -5.66 9.60
C PRO A 34 10.40 -6.25 8.23
N LEU A 35 11.39 -5.62 7.59
CA LEU A 35 11.88 -6.04 6.29
C LEU A 35 13.21 -6.75 6.41
N GLY A 36 13.38 -7.85 5.66
CA GLY A 36 14.67 -8.48 5.54
C GLY A 36 15.64 -7.63 4.71
N GLU A 37 16.92 -7.98 4.72
CA GLU A 37 17.93 -7.19 4.02
C GLU A 37 17.67 -7.06 2.53
N SER A 38 17.12 -8.10 1.91
CA SER A 38 16.84 -8.10 0.48
C SER A 38 15.37 -7.86 0.15
N GLU A 39 14.54 -7.62 1.16
CA GLU A 39 13.12 -7.40 0.94
C GLU A 39 12.82 -5.94 0.68
N ALA A 40 11.89 -5.70 -0.23
CA ALA A 40 11.37 -4.38 -0.48
C ALA A 40 9.99 -4.25 0.15
N ALA A 41 9.68 -3.05 0.64
CA ALA A 41 8.36 -2.79 1.18
C ALA A 41 7.33 -2.78 0.06
N VAL A 42 6.12 -3.21 0.39
CA VAL A 42 5.00 -3.15 -0.55
C VAL A 42 4.12 -1.98 -0.17
N GLY A 43 3.83 -1.15 -1.14
CA GLY A 43 2.99 0.01 -0.92
C GLY A 43 2.63 0.66 -2.23
N VAL A 44 1.77 1.66 -2.16
CA VAL A 44 1.26 2.32 -3.35
C VAL A 44 0.99 3.80 -3.06
N GLY A 45 1.26 4.63 -4.06
CA GLY A 45 0.85 6.02 -4.00
C GLY A 45 -0.63 6.15 -4.32
N THR A 46 -1.30 7.11 -3.70
CA THR A 46 -2.75 7.28 -3.86
C THR A 46 -3.10 8.72 -4.21
N VAL A 47 -4.33 8.90 -4.65
CA VAL A 47 -4.87 10.21 -4.92
C VAL A 47 -5.63 10.68 -3.69
N GLY A 48 -4.90 11.21 -2.71
CA GLY A 48 -5.49 11.74 -1.50
C GLY A 48 -5.59 10.72 -0.37
N SER A 49 -5.93 11.24 0.80
CA SER A 49 -5.95 10.45 2.02
C SER A 49 -7.11 9.46 2.08
N SER A 50 -8.24 9.80 1.48
CA SER A 50 -9.39 8.90 1.49
C SER A 50 -9.08 7.60 0.77
N GLU A 51 -8.44 7.69 -0.40
CA GLU A 51 -8.03 6.49 -1.13
C GLU A 51 -6.98 5.70 -0.35
N ALA A 52 -6.04 6.40 0.28
CA ALA A 52 -5.03 5.74 1.08
C ALA A 52 -5.65 4.93 2.22
N ILE A 53 -6.63 5.51 2.91
CA ILE A 53 -7.30 4.84 4.01
C ILE A 53 -8.10 3.65 3.51
N MET A 54 -8.80 3.80 2.39
CA MET A 54 -9.59 2.71 1.82
C MET A 54 -8.71 1.54 1.39
N LEU A 55 -7.59 1.80 0.75
CA LEU A 55 -6.68 0.75 0.33
C LEU A 55 -6.02 0.06 1.52
N ALA A 56 -5.63 0.83 2.52
CA ALA A 56 -5.06 0.28 3.74
C ALA A 56 -6.08 -0.60 4.47
N GLY A 57 -7.33 -0.15 4.53
CA GLY A 57 -8.40 -0.93 5.14
C GLY A 57 -8.65 -2.24 4.40
N LEU A 58 -8.62 -2.20 3.08
CA LEU A 58 -8.80 -3.40 2.27
C LEU A 58 -7.65 -4.39 2.53
N ALA A 59 -6.42 -3.92 2.55
CA ALA A 59 -5.27 -4.77 2.80
C ALA A 59 -5.35 -5.39 4.20
N PHE A 60 -5.76 -4.61 5.18
CA PHE A 60 -5.91 -5.07 6.55
C PHE A 60 -6.99 -6.15 6.65
N LYS A 61 -8.11 -5.92 5.98
CA LYS A 61 -9.21 -6.89 5.93
C LYS A 61 -8.75 -8.20 5.31
N ARG A 62 -8.02 -8.15 4.20
CA ARG A 62 -7.53 -9.34 3.53
C ARG A 62 -6.54 -10.10 4.41
N LYS A 63 -5.68 -9.39 5.10
CA LYS A 63 -4.74 -10.00 6.02
C LYS A 63 -5.47 -10.72 7.14
N TRP A 64 -6.51 -10.09 7.69
CA TRP A 64 -7.34 -10.69 8.73
C TRP A 64 -8.05 -11.93 8.21
N GLN A 65 -8.64 -11.85 7.01
CA GLN A 65 -9.33 -12.98 6.41
C GLN A 65 -8.41 -14.17 6.19
N ASN A 66 -7.20 -13.90 5.66
CA ASN A 66 -6.24 -14.96 5.42
C ASN A 66 -5.82 -15.64 6.72
N LYS A 67 -5.62 -14.85 7.77
CA LYS A 67 -5.28 -15.39 9.09
C LYS A 67 -6.40 -16.25 9.64
N ARG A 68 -7.65 -15.79 9.53
CA ARG A 68 -8.79 -16.55 10.01
C ARG A 68 -8.97 -17.87 9.25
N LYS A 69 -8.76 -17.84 7.95
CA LYS A 69 -8.84 -19.07 7.14
C LYS A 69 -7.76 -20.06 7.54
N ALA A 70 -6.56 -19.58 7.81
CA ALA A 70 -5.46 -20.44 8.25
C ALA A 70 -5.78 -21.08 9.60
N GLU A 71 -6.54 -20.40 10.45
CA GLU A 71 -6.95 -20.91 11.74
C GLU A 71 -8.25 -21.72 11.69
N GLY A 72 -8.88 -21.80 10.51
CA GLY A 72 -10.15 -22.50 10.35
C GLY A 72 -11.34 -21.79 10.96
N LYS A 73 -11.23 -20.47 11.19
CA LYS A 73 -12.29 -19.68 11.81
C LYS A 73 -13.09 -18.92 10.74
N PRO A 74 -14.36 -18.56 11.03
CA PRO A 74 -15.14 -17.75 10.09
C PRO A 74 -14.51 -16.41 9.85
N CYS A 75 -14.62 -15.89 8.64
CA CYS A 75 -14.02 -14.62 8.25
C CYS A 75 -15.04 -13.68 7.61
N ASP A 76 -16.30 -13.74 8.02
CA ASP A 76 -17.38 -13.04 7.35
C ASP A 76 -17.92 -11.81 8.08
N LYS A 77 -17.55 -11.57 9.31
CA LYS A 77 -18.06 -10.42 10.06
C LYS A 77 -16.93 -9.63 10.72
N PRO A 78 -16.16 -8.91 9.92
CA PRO A 78 -15.06 -8.13 10.50
C PRO A 78 -15.57 -6.92 11.26
N ASN A 79 -14.83 -6.50 12.25
CA ASN A 79 -15.03 -5.22 12.89
C ASN A 79 -13.70 -4.50 13.00
N ILE A 80 -13.74 -3.23 13.34
CA ILE A 80 -12.53 -2.44 13.45
C ILE A 80 -12.64 -1.54 14.70
N VAL A 81 -11.54 -1.42 15.42
CA VAL A 81 -11.46 -0.59 16.60
C VAL A 81 -10.56 0.59 16.31
N THR A 82 -11.03 1.79 16.57
CA THR A 82 -10.28 3.01 16.29
C THR A 82 -10.34 3.95 17.48
N GLY A 83 -9.53 5.00 17.44
CA GLY A 83 -9.63 6.07 18.41
C GLY A 83 -10.92 6.88 18.20
N ALA A 84 -11.34 7.59 19.25
CA ALA A 84 -12.59 8.35 19.18
C ALA A 84 -12.52 9.54 18.25
N ASN A 85 -11.32 10.03 17.99
CA ASN A 85 -11.13 11.22 17.15
C ASN A 85 -10.73 10.91 15.72
N VAL A 86 -11.05 9.70 15.24
CA VAL A 86 -10.80 9.37 13.86
C VAL A 86 -11.71 10.18 12.95
N GLN A 87 -11.18 10.56 11.79
CA GLN A 87 -11.95 11.30 10.81
C GLN A 87 -12.98 10.40 10.16
N VAL A 88 -14.19 10.92 10.03
CA VAL A 88 -15.31 10.15 9.44
C VAL A 88 -15.24 10.17 7.92
#